data_d1cd762a5443a0d0d5a1897b3afe7fdb
#
_entry.id   d1cd762a5443a0d0d5a1897b3afe7fdb
#
_cell.length_a   1.000
_cell.length_b   1.000
_cell.length_c   1.000
_cell.angle_alpha   90.00
_cell.angle_beta   90.00
_cell.angle_gamma   90.00
#
_symmetry.space_group_name_H-M   'P 1'
#
loop_
_entity.id
_entity.type
_entity.pdbx_description
1 polymer ?
#
loop_
_entity_poly.entity_id
_entity_poly.type
_entity_poly.pdbx_seq_one_letter_code
_entity_poly.pdbx_strand_id
1 'polypeptide(L)'
;MYKTQSKFTASIKAMRSLAALLCLAHGAAAFNKPQAAGLCDPGVKQSSGYIDLSTGAKHLFYWAFESRNDPATDPVILWMTGGPGCSSAVALFGENGPCKVNADGTATKLNPYSWNRNATLIYVDQPAGTGFSYGAKDSTEAGVARDMVDFLVQWFRIHGKFSNHDLYVTGESYAGHYVPAVSSGLFRNGTLRQNLKGLAIGNGLTDPEIQFSSVWKSTSASGAPDNSSLSHFSAMTRPSWLGRAVRNHRAGVASMAWRTTR
;
A
#
# COMPACT_ATOMS: atom_id res chain seq x y z
N MET A 1 30.19 -11.04 24.32
CA MET A 1 28.90 -10.36 24.05
C MET A 1 28.90 -9.39 22.84
N TYR A 2 29.85 -9.51 21.88
CA TYR A 2 30.03 -8.56 20.78
C TYR A 2 29.77 -9.15 19.36
N LYS A 3 29.43 -10.43 19.24
CA LYS A 3 29.22 -11.09 17.92
C LYS A 3 27.78 -11.05 17.37
N THR A 4 26.80 -10.62 18.16
CA THR A 4 25.38 -10.61 17.76
C THR A 4 24.96 -9.30 17.08
N GLN A 5 25.61 -8.19 17.36
CA GLN A 5 25.27 -6.89 16.75
C GLN A 5 25.70 -6.75 15.29
N SER A 6 26.79 -7.44 14.87
CA SER A 6 27.29 -7.33 13.50
C SER A 6 26.39 -8.02 12.46
N LYS A 7 25.67 -9.08 12.85
CA LYS A 7 24.74 -9.81 11.96
C LYS A 7 23.42 -9.05 11.78
N PHE A 8 23.00 -8.31 12.81
CA PHE A 8 21.75 -7.53 12.73
C PHE A 8 21.91 -6.29 11.83
N THR A 9 23.05 -5.61 11.91
CA THR A 9 23.39 -4.46 11.06
C THR A 9 23.61 -4.85 9.59
N ALA A 10 24.15 -6.03 9.31
CA ALA A 10 24.30 -6.54 7.95
C ALA A 10 22.94 -6.89 7.33
N SER A 11 22.00 -7.44 8.11
CA SER A 11 20.65 -7.78 7.65
C SER A 11 19.82 -6.54 7.33
N ILE A 12 19.92 -5.48 8.15
CA ILE A 12 19.22 -4.20 7.91
C ILE A 12 19.80 -3.47 6.69
N LYS A 13 21.12 -3.54 6.45
CA LYS A 13 21.74 -2.99 5.23
C LYS A 13 21.29 -3.74 3.97
N ALA A 14 21.20 -5.06 4.02
CA ALA A 14 20.72 -5.87 2.90
C ALA A 14 19.25 -5.62 2.59
N MET A 15 18.40 -5.48 3.62
CA MET A 15 16.99 -5.12 3.43
C MET A 15 16.81 -3.70 2.90
N ARG A 16 17.63 -2.73 3.33
CA ARG A 16 17.62 -1.36 2.79
C ARG A 16 18.07 -1.32 1.32
N SER A 17 19.03 -2.13 0.93
CA SER A 17 19.49 -2.22 -0.46
C SER A 17 18.45 -2.88 -1.37
N LEU A 18 17.75 -3.91 -0.90
CA LEU A 18 16.69 -4.58 -1.67
C LEU A 18 15.45 -3.68 -1.83
N ALA A 19 15.02 -2.99 -0.77
CA ALA A 19 13.93 -2.01 -0.83
C ALA A 19 14.29 -0.82 -1.73
N ALA A 20 15.53 -0.32 -1.69
CA ALA A 20 16.00 0.74 -2.56
C ALA A 20 16.07 0.30 -4.04
N LEU A 21 16.46 -0.95 -4.33
CA LEU A 21 16.49 -1.46 -5.71
C LEU A 21 15.09 -1.60 -6.32
N LEU A 22 14.10 -2.02 -5.53
CA LEU A 22 12.71 -2.13 -5.98
C LEU A 22 12.02 -0.76 -6.16
N CYS A 23 12.49 0.28 -5.46
CA CYS A 23 11.98 1.65 -5.63
C CYS A 23 12.60 2.39 -6.83
N LEU A 24 13.72 1.92 -7.40
CA LEU A 24 14.51 2.62 -8.44
C LEU A 24 14.29 2.11 -9.87
N ALA A 25 13.36 1.19 -10.12
CA ALA A 25 13.07 0.70 -11.47
C ALA A 25 12.49 1.82 -12.34
N HIS A 26 13.36 2.53 -13.07
CA HIS A 26 13.01 3.51 -14.07
C HIS A 26 12.97 2.84 -15.46
N GLY A 27 11.81 2.90 -16.08
CA GLY A 27 11.63 2.62 -17.50
C GLY A 27 11.27 1.20 -17.87
N ALA A 28 9.97 0.88 -17.84
CA ALA A 28 9.44 -0.32 -18.46
C ALA A 28 8.67 0.05 -19.74
N ALA A 29 9.09 -0.53 -20.85
CA ALA A 29 8.25 -0.60 -22.04
C ALA A 29 6.98 -1.39 -21.73
N ALA A 30 5.85 -0.96 -22.25
CA ALA A 30 4.55 -1.59 -22.04
C ALA A 30 4.58 -3.09 -22.37
N PHE A 31 4.49 -3.93 -21.35
CA PHE A 31 4.30 -5.36 -21.51
C PHE A 31 2.83 -5.73 -21.26
N ASN A 32 2.01 -5.67 -22.29
CA ASN A 32 0.72 -6.34 -22.33
C ASN A 32 0.95 -7.85 -22.60
N LYS A 33 1.53 -8.57 -21.67
CA LYS A 33 1.55 -10.04 -21.73
C LYS A 33 0.64 -10.60 -20.65
N PRO A 34 -0.25 -11.54 -21.00
CA PRO A 34 -0.98 -12.31 -20.00
C PRO A 34 0.04 -12.92 -19.05
N GLN A 35 -0.22 -12.82 -17.77
CA GLN A 35 0.60 -13.43 -16.76
C GLN A 35 0.70 -14.94 -16.99
N ALA A 36 1.88 -15.51 -16.81
CA ALA A 36 2.07 -16.95 -16.85
C ALA A 36 1.14 -17.61 -15.83
N ALA A 37 0.26 -18.47 -16.30
CA ALA A 37 -0.62 -19.24 -15.43
C ALA A 37 0.25 -20.03 -14.44
N GLY A 38 -0.06 -19.89 -13.14
CA GLY A 38 0.62 -20.64 -12.09
C GLY A 38 1.68 -19.88 -11.29
N LEU A 39 2.01 -18.62 -11.63
CA LEU A 39 2.91 -17.83 -10.82
C LEU A 39 2.21 -17.38 -9.51
N CYS A 40 2.93 -17.43 -8.41
CA CYS A 40 2.55 -16.98 -7.08
C CYS A 40 1.45 -17.81 -6.40
N ASP A 41 0.22 -17.73 -6.85
CA ASP A 41 -0.93 -18.49 -6.29
C ASP A 41 -1.73 -19.17 -7.41
N PRO A 42 -1.29 -20.35 -7.85
CA PRO A 42 -1.94 -21.04 -8.96
C PRO A 42 -3.35 -21.55 -8.65
N GLY A 43 -3.73 -21.58 -7.36
CA GLY A 43 -5.03 -22.06 -6.90
C GLY A 43 -6.17 -21.07 -7.06
N VAL A 44 -5.87 -19.80 -7.38
CA VAL A 44 -6.89 -18.75 -7.54
C VAL A 44 -6.79 -18.06 -8.89
N LYS A 45 -7.89 -17.46 -9.33
CA LYS A 45 -7.84 -16.58 -10.50
C LYS A 45 -7.05 -15.32 -10.19
N GLN A 46 -6.22 -14.94 -11.15
CA GLN A 46 -5.38 -13.75 -11.07
C GLN A 46 -5.64 -12.87 -12.28
N SER A 47 -5.51 -11.57 -12.08
CA SER A 47 -5.52 -10.60 -13.17
C SER A 47 -4.44 -9.57 -12.95
N SER A 48 -3.72 -9.23 -13.99
CA SER A 48 -2.72 -8.16 -13.96
C SER A 48 -2.73 -7.41 -15.28
N GLY A 49 -2.29 -6.17 -15.25
CA GLY A 49 -2.24 -5.32 -16.42
C GLY A 49 -2.26 -3.86 -16.05
N TYR A 50 -2.63 -3.04 -17.02
CA TYR A 50 -2.69 -1.60 -16.85
C TYR A 50 -4.14 -1.12 -16.89
N ILE A 51 -4.42 -0.13 -16.06
CA ILE A 51 -5.61 0.71 -16.20
C ILE A 51 -5.15 2.08 -16.66
N ASP A 52 -5.63 2.45 -17.85
CA ASP A 52 -5.39 3.77 -18.43
C ASP A 52 -6.32 4.76 -17.75
N LEU A 53 -5.77 5.74 -17.05
CA LEU A 53 -6.58 6.73 -16.37
C LEU A 53 -7.27 7.65 -17.37
N SER A 54 -8.44 8.18 -16.99
CA SER A 54 -9.27 9.01 -17.85
C SER A 54 -8.56 10.26 -18.39
N THR A 55 -7.47 10.68 -17.75
CA THR A 55 -6.60 11.76 -18.25
C THR A 55 -5.82 11.37 -19.51
N GLY A 56 -5.74 10.08 -19.85
CA GLY A 56 -4.97 9.55 -20.98
C GLY A 56 -3.44 9.66 -20.88
N ALA A 57 -2.93 10.17 -19.76
CA ALA A 57 -1.49 10.44 -19.58
C ALA A 57 -0.83 9.53 -18.53
N LYS A 58 -1.59 8.65 -17.90
CA LYS A 58 -1.13 7.80 -16.79
C LYS A 58 -1.68 6.39 -16.93
N HIS A 59 -0.83 5.41 -16.66
CA HIS A 59 -1.11 3.98 -16.81
C HIS A 59 -0.68 3.31 -15.52
N LEU A 60 -1.65 2.89 -14.70
CA LEU A 60 -1.37 2.25 -13.42
C LEU A 60 -1.40 0.73 -13.57
N PHE A 61 -0.27 0.13 -13.24
CA PHE A 61 -0.13 -1.32 -13.17
C PHE A 61 -0.78 -1.87 -11.91
N TYR A 62 -1.51 -2.96 -12.05
CA TYR A 62 -2.05 -3.71 -10.92
C TYR A 62 -1.83 -5.20 -11.07
N TRP A 63 -1.86 -5.90 -9.94
CA TRP A 63 -1.94 -7.35 -9.87
C TRP A 63 -2.94 -7.74 -8.80
N ALA A 64 -4.00 -8.44 -9.21
CA ALA A 64 -5.08 -8.87 -8.35
C ALA A 64 -5.15 -10.39 -8.22
N PHE A 65 -5.49 -10.85 -7.03
CA PHE A 65 -5.66 -12.26 -6.66
C PHE A 65 -7.02 -12.44 -6.01
N GLU A 66 -7.82 -13.34 -6.56
CA GLU A 66 -9.14 -13.64 -5.98
C GLU A 66 -9.00 -14.33 -4.62
N SER A 67 -10.05 -14.23 -3.81
CA SER A 67 -10.10 -14.93 -2.53
C SER A 67 -9.93 -16.44 -2.71
N ARG A 68 -9.20 -17.07 -1.79
CA ARG A 68 -9.08 -18.53 -1.69
C ARG A 68 -10.32 -19.19 -1.09
N ASN A 69 -11.15 -18.42 -0.36
CA ASN A 69 -12.35 -18.91 0.30
C ASN A 69 -13.56 -18.79 -0.62
N ASP A 70 -14.14 -17.65 -0.75
CA ASP A 70 -15.31 -17.40 -1.60
C ASP A 70 -15.14 -16.10 -2.38
N PRO A 71 -14.59 -16.17 -3.62
CA PRO A 71 -14.40 -14.97 -4.43
C PRO A 71 -15.72 -14.33 -4.91
N ALA A 72 -16.87 -14.98 -4.68
CA ALA A 72 -18.17 -14.42 -5.06
C ALA A 72 -18.74 -13.46 -4.01
N THR A 73 -18.35 -13.60 -2.76
CA THR A 73 -18.93 -12.83 -1.63
C THR A 73 -17.88 -12.14 -0.75
N ASP A 74 -16.65 -12.65 -0.72
CA ASP A 74 -15.58 -12.08 0.10
C ASP A 74 -15.21 -10.65 -0.35
N PRO A 75 -14.79 -9.79 0.58
CA PRO A 75 -14.49 -8.40 0.27
C PRO A 75 -13.31 -8.23 -0.68
N VAL A 76 -13.23 -7.05 -1.29
CA VAL A 76 -12.09 -6.59 -2.05
C VAL A 76 -11.22 -5.69 -1.17
N ILE A 77 -9.93 -5.93 -1.15
CA ILE A 77 -8.94 -5.13 -0.43
C ILE A 77 -7.98 -4.51 -1.45
N LEU A 78 -7.93 -3.19 -1.48
CA LEU A 78 -6.86 -2.44 -2.14
C LEU A 78 -5.67 -2.35 -1.19
N TRP A 79 -4.49 -2.72 -1.64
CA TRP A 79 -3.23 -2.48 -0.94
C TRP A 79 -2.38 -1.43 -1.64
N MET A 80 -1.90 -0.47 -0.87
CA MET A 80 -0.97 0.57 -1.31
C MET A 80 0.27 0.57 -0.41
N THR A 81 1.42 0.24 -0.98
CA THR A 81 2.71 0.39 -0.28
C THR A 81 3.11 1.87 -0.27
N GLY A 82 3.80 2.27 0.79
CA GLY A 82 4.22 3.64 1.01
C GLY A 82 5.43 4.08 0.16
N GLY A 83 6.48 4.44 0.79
CA GLY A 83 7.69 5.02 0.21
C GLY A 83 7.88 6.48 0.60
N PRO A 84 7.36 7.48 -0.13
CA PRO A 84 6.45 7.43 -1.28
C PRO A 84 7.07 6.81 -2.54
N GLY A 85 6.23 6.21 -3.39
CA GLY A 85 6.65 5.69 -4.70
C GLY A 85 7.32 4.31 -4.66
N CYS A 86 7.07 3.49 -3.64
CA CYS A 86 7.46 2.08 -3.66
C CYS A 86 6.37 1.23 -4.31
N SER A 87 6.79 0.23 -5.09
CA SER A 87 5.89 -0.73 -5.71
C SER A 87 5.15 -1.55 -4.67
N SER A 88 3.86 -1.78 -4.88
CA SER A 88 3.07 -2.69 -4.04
C SER A 88 3.46 -4.16 -4.20
N ALA A 89 4.30 -4.50 -5.18
CA ALA A 89 4.95 -5.80 -5.27
C ALA A 89 5.84 -6.11 -4.04
N VAL A 90 6.32 -5.09 -3.32
CA VAL A 90 7.06 -5.28 -2.05
C VAL A 90 6.19 -6.03 -1.05
N ALA A 91 4.96 -5.57 -0.83
CA ALA A 91 4.03 -6.22 0.09
C ALA A 91 3.51 -7.55 -0.47
N LEU A 92 3.27 -7.64 -1.78
CA LEU A 92 2.85 -8.86 -2.43
C LEU A 92 3.83 -10.01 -2.16
N PHE A 93 5.13 -9.77 -2.31
CA PHE A 93 6.15 -10.82 -2.17
C PHE A 93 6.79 -10.91 -0.78
N GLY A 94 6.73 -9.84 0.01
CA GLY A 94 7.44 -9.75 1.29
C GLY A 94 6.55 -9.78 2.53
N GLU A 95 5.29 -9.39 2.41
CA GLU A 95 4.42 -9.13 3.55
C GLU A 95 3.16 -9.98 3.53
N ASN A 96 2.03 -9.41 3.09
CA ASN A 96 0.69 -9.97 3.19
C ASN A 96 0.21 -10.70 1.93
N GLY A 97 1.02 -10.74 0.89
CA GLY A 97 0.64 -11.31 -0.40
C GLY A 97 0.61 -12.83 -0.44
N PRO A 98 0.07 -13.38 -1.54
CA PRO A 98 -0.22 -14.81 -1.67
C PRO A 98 1.02 -15.69 -1.77
N CYS A 99 2.19 -15.13 -2.09
CA CYS A 99 3.43 -15.86 -2.17
C CYS A 99 4.64 -15.04 -1.69
N LYS A 100 5.73 -15.74 -1.46
CA LYS A 100 7.05 -15.16 -1.16
C LYS A 100 8.06 -15.67 -2.17
N VAL A 101 9.01 -14.81 -2.55
CA VAL A 101 10.15 -15.21 -3.39
C VAL A 101 11.09 -16.06 -2.54
N ASN A 102 11.59 -17.17 -3.10
CA ASN A 102 12.61 -17.99 -2.46
C ASN A 102 13.97 -17.28 -2.40
N ALA A 103 14.90 -17.82 -1.63
CA ALA A 103 16.16 -17.14 -1.32
C ALA A 103 17.06 -16.89 -2.55
N ASP A 104 16.97 -17.75 -3.57
CA ASP A 104 17.73 -17.64 -4.82
C ASP A 104 17.02 -16.83 -5.91
N GLY A 105 15.78 -16.37 -5.67
CA GLY A 105 15.01 -15.56 -6.60
C GLY A 105 14.43 -16.31 -7.79
N THR A 106 14.56 -17.63 -7.85
CA THR A 106 14.18 -18.43 -9.04
C THR A 106 12.73 -18.89 -9.04
N ALA A 107 12.05 -18.89 -7.88
CA ALA A 107 10.68 -19.37 -7.73
C ALA A 107 9.94 -18.63 -6.61
N THR A 108 8.64 -18.86 -6.55
CA THR A 108 7.80 -18.40 -5.44
C THR A 108 7.28 -19.57 -4.62
N LYS A 109 7.11 -19.34 -3.32
CA LYS A 109 6.50 -20.26 -2.38
C LYS A 109 5.20 -19.66 -1.86
N LEU A 110 4.14 -20.47 -1.86
CA LEU A 110 2.82 -20.04 -1.36
C LEU A 110 2.92 -19.55 0.09
N ASN A 111 2.28 -18.40 0.36
CA ASN A 111 2.12 -17.88 1.70
C ASN A 111 0.79 -18.36 2.30
N PRO A 112 0.82 -19.25 3.32
CA PRO A 112 -0.42 -19.75 3.94
C PRO A 112 -1.15 -18.68 4.77
N TYR A 113 -0.47 -17.60 5.14
CA TYR A 113 -1.00 -16.48 5.96
C TYR A 113 -1.38 -15.26 5.12
N SER A 114 -1.44 -15.42 3.79
CA SER A 114 -1.84 -14.31 2.91
C SER A 114 -3.24 -13.82 3.21
N TRP A 115 -3.44 -12.54 3.00
CA TRP A 115 -4.74 -11.91 3.18
C TRP A 115 -5.78 -12.37 2.15
N ASN A 116 -5.34 -12.91 1.00
CA ASN A 116 -6.30 -13.49 0.06
C ASN A 116 -6.93 -14.80 0.53
N ARG A 117 -6.69 -15.23 1.76
CA ARG A 117 -7.45 -16.33 2.34
C ARG A 117 -8.95 -16.06 2.41
N ASN A 118 -9.34 -14.80 2.68
CA ASN A 118 -10.74 -14.39 2.87
C ASN A 118 -11.03 -13.02 2.25
N ALA A 119 -10.29 -12.64 1.22
CA ALA A 119 -10.51 -11.39 0.47
C ALA A 119 -9.89 -11.50 -0.92
N THR A 120 -10.45 -10.79 -1.90
CA THR A 120 -9.77 -10.50 -3.16
C THR A 120 -8.81 -9.33 -2.95
N LEU A 121 -7.53 -9.51 -3.27
CA LEU A 121 -6.49 -8.49 -3.09
C LEU A 121 -6.15 -7.81 -4.41
N ILE A 122 -6.00 -6.49 -4.37
CA ILE A 122 -5.49 -5.68 -5.48
C ILE A 122 -4.22 -4.96 -5.00
N TYR A 123 -3.09 -5.26 -5.61
CA TYR A 123 -1.84 -4.52 -5.44
C TYR A 123 -1.69 -3.56 -6.60
N VAL A 124 -1.48 -2.29 -6.33
CA VAL A 124 -1.34 -1.25 -7.36
C VAL A 124 -0.01 -0.54 -7.19
N ASP A 125 0.72 -0.42 -8.28
CA ASP A 125 1.90 0.43 -8.34
C ASP A 125 1.45 1.88 -8.52
N GLN A 126 1.50 2.65 -7.46
CA GLN A 126 1.05 4.05 -7.42
C GLN A 126 2.03 4.92 -6.63
N PRO A 127 2.13 6.22 -6.99
CA PRO A 127 1.57 6.92 -8.14
C PRO A 127 2.22 6.51 -9.48
N ALA A 128 1.76 7.10 -10.60
CA ALA A 128 2.38 6.88 -11.91
C ALA A 128 3.89 7.14 -11.88
N GLY A 129 4.68 6.25 -12.49
CA GLY A 129 6.14 6.22 -12.39
C GLY A 129 6.69 5.36 -11.26
N THR A 130 5.81 4.66 -10.51
CA THR A 130 6.17 3.68 -9.49
C THR A 130 6.13 2.27 -10.10
N GLY A 131 7.13 1.43 -9.80
CA GLY A 131 7.16 0.04 -10.25
C GLY A 131 6.98 -0.09 -11.77
N PHE A 132 5.92 -0.78 -12.18
CA PHE A 132 5.56 -0.94 -13.59
C PHE A 132 4.63 0.15 -14.11
N SER A 133 4.10 1.03 -13.25
CA SER A 133 3.25 2.15 -13.66
C SER A 133 4.05 3.26 -14.34
N TYR A 134 3.47 3.89 -15.35
CA TYR A 134 4.16 4.93 -16.13
C TYR A 134 3.22 6.08 -16.52
N GLY A 135 3.80 7.15 -17.01
CA GLY A 135 3.09 8.36 -17.45
C GLY A 135 3.45 9.59 -16.63
N ALA A 136 2.60 10.61 -16.71
CA ALA A 136 2.81 11.88 -16.03
C ALA A 136 2.80 11.65 -14.49
N LYS A 137 3.87 12.12 -13.82
CA LYS A 137 3.98 11.98 -12.35
C LYS A 137 3.06 12.97 -11.65
N ASP A 138 2.46 12.52 -10.57
CA ASP A 138 1.79 13.39 -9.61
C ASP A 138 2.62 13.48 -8.32
N SER A 139 2.75 14.68 -7.78
CA SER A 139 3.54 14.95 -6.58
C SER A 139 2.67 15.41 -5.40
N THR A 140 1.35 15.28 -5.51
CA THR A 140 0.41 15.71 -4.48
C THR A 140 -0.52 14.57 -4.07
N GLU A 141 -0.85 14.48 -2.78
CA GLU A 141 -1.81 13.49 -2.28
C GLU A 141 -3.19 13.64 -2.95
N ALA A 142 -3.58 14.87 -3.26
CA ALA A 142 -4.84 15.14 -3.97
C ALA A 142 -4.81 14.57 -5.40
N GLY A 143 -3.68 14.64 -6.08
CA GLY A 143 -3.47 14.04 -7.39
C GLY A 143 -3.51 12.53 -7.33
N VAL A 144 -2.73 11.94 -6.41
CA VAL A 144 -2.74 10.49 -6.17
C VAL A 144 -4.15 10.00 -5.83
N ALA A 145 -4.89 10.73 -4.99
CA ALA A 145 -6.26 10.34 -4.64
C ALA A 145 -7.19 10.36 -5.86
N ARG A 146 -7.11 11.36 -6.74
CA ARG A 146 -7.90 11.41 -7.99
C ARG A 146 -7.58 10.23 -8.88
N ASP A 147 -6.29 9.95 -9.07
CA ASP A 147 -5.81 8.86 -9.91
C ASP A 147 -6.29 7.50 -9.38
N MET A 148 -6.18 7.28 -8.08
CA MET A 148 -6.61 6.02 -7.45
C MET A 148 -8.13 5.86 -7.42
N VAL A 149 -8.90 6.93 -7.29
CA VAL A 149 -10.37 6.89 -7.43
C VAL A 149 -10.75 6.51 -8.86
N ASP A 150 -10.14 7.13 -9.86
CA ASP A 150 -10.38 6.80 -11.27
C ASP A 150 -9.96 5.35 -11.58
N PHE A 151 -8.79 4.93 -11.10
CA PHE A 151 -8.34 3.54 -11.19
C PHE A 151 -9.39 2.56 -10.64
N LEU A 152 -9.86 2.77 -9.41
CA LEU A 152 -10.81 1.86 -8.78
C LEU A 152 -12.16 1.84 -9.50
N VAL A 153 -12.68 2.99 -9.91
CA VAL A 153 -13.93 3.05 -10.69
C VAL A 153 -13.81 2.24 -11.99
N GLN A 154 -12.69 2.36 -12.70
CA GLN A 154 -12.44 1.60 -13.91
C GLN A 154 -12.21 0.12 -13.62
N TRP A 155 -11.44 -0.21 -12.56
CA TRP A 155 -11.19 -1.60 -12.16
C TRP A 155 -12.50 -2.34 -11.85
N PHE A 156 -13.38 -1.76 -11.05
CA PHE A 156 -14.68 -2.35 -10.74
C PHE A 156 -15.60 -2.47 -11.97
N ARG A 157 -15.49 -1.54 -12.92
CA ARG A 157 -16.21 -1.63 -14.19
C ARG A 157 -15.71 -2.78 -15.05
N ILE A 158 -14.39 -2.95 -15.16
CA ILE A 158 -13.75 -4.04 -15.93
C ILE A 158 -14.03 -5.40 -15.28
N HIS A 159 -13.97 -5.44 -13.97
CA HIS A 159 -14.20 -6.63 -13.16
C HIS A 159 -15.61 -6.60 -12.52
N GLY A 160 -16.65 -6.47 -13.34
CA GLY A 160 -18.04 -6.22 -12.92
C GLY A 160 -18.63 -7.22 -11.93
N LYS A 161 -18.07 -8.44 -11.84
CA LYS A 161 -18.47 -9.43 -10.83
C LYS A 161 -18.23 -8.96 -9.39
N PHE A 162 -17.31 -8.02 -9.17
CA PHE A 162 -17.03 -7.44 -7.85
C PHE A 162 -17.83 -6.17 -7.55
N SER A 163 -18.71 -5.72 -8.46
CA SER A 163 -19.42 -4.42 -8.35
C SER A 163 -20.18 -4.22 -7.03
N ASN A 164 -20.64 -5.28 -6.41
CA ASN A 164 -21.41 -5.25 -5.16
C ASN A 164 -20.59 -5.68 -3.93
N HIS A 165 -19.28 -5.95 -4.08
CA HIS A 165 -18.44 -6.38 -2.97
C HIS A 165 -18.07 -5.22 -2.06
N ASP A 166 -17.91 -5.51 -0.79
CA ASP A 166 -17.34 -4.59 0.18
C ASP A 166 -15.89 -4.26 -0.19
N LEU A 167 -15.52 -2.99 -0.12
CA LEU A 167 -14.18 -2.49 -0.42
C LEU A 167 -13.50 -1.97 0.85
N TYR A 168 -12.28 -2.41 1.06
CA TYR A 168 -11.39 -1.86 2.09
C TYR A 168 -10.16 -1.26 1.43
N VAL A 169 -9.81 -0.04 1.83
CA VAL A 169 -8.61 0.67 1.36
C VAL A 169 -7.53 0.56 2.42
N THR A 170 -6.43 -0.10 2.07
CA THR A 170 -5.38 -0.42 3.05
C THR A 170 -4.00 -0.04 2.54
N GLY A 171 -3.06 0.07 3.46
CA GLY A 171 -1.67 0.32 3.11
C GLY A 171 -0.77 0.50 4.32
N GLU A 172 0.50 0.75 4.06
CA GLU A 172 1.54 0.84 5.07
C GLU A 172 2.45 2.05 4.86
N SER A 173 3.08 2.51 5.96
CA SER A 173 4.13 3.52 5.93
C SER A 173 3.63 4.86 5.37
N TYR A 174 4.20 5.39 4.27
CA TYR A 174 3.71 6.62 3.64
C TYR A 174 2.26 6.51 3.14
N ALA A 175 1.70 5.31 3.05
CA ALA A 175 0.27 5.14 2.78
C ALA A 175 -0.63 5.68 3.90
N GLY A 176 -0.08 6.08 5.04
CA GLY A 176 -0.75 6.93 6.02
C GLY A 176 -1.28 8.24 5.43
N HIS A 177 -0.68 8.74 4.34
CA HIS A 177 -1.19 9.84 3.52
C HIS A 177 -2.14 9.34 2.44
N TYR A 178 -1.80 8.26 1.73
CA TYR A 178 -2.57 7.76 0.59
C TYR A 178 -3.94 7.22 0.99
N VAL A 179 -4.01 6.37 2.00
CA VAL A 179 -5.24 5.68 2.42
C VAL A 179 -6.35 6.66 2.79
N PRO A 180 -6.14 7.68 3.65
CA PRO A 180 -7.18 8.66 3.96
C PRO A 180 -7.58 9.51 2.76
N ALA A 181 -6.61 9.92 1.91
CA ALA A 181 -6.86 10.74 0.74
C ALA A 181 -7.71 10.00 -0.29
N VAL A 182 -7.38 8.75 -0.60
CA VAL A 182 -8.13 7.87 -1.52
C VAL A 182 -9.52 7.57 -0.95
N SER A 183 -9.62 7.18 0.31
CA SER A 183 -10.90 6.88 0.96
C SER A 183 -11.84 8.09 0.96
N SER A 184 -11.31 9.27 1.27
CA SER A 184 -12.05 10.53 1.20
C SER A 184 -12.50 10.86 -0.25
N GLY A 185 -11.62 10.58 -1.22
CA GLY A 185 -11.92 10.72 -2.64
C GLY A 185 -13.08 9.81 -3.09
N LEU A 186 -13.03 8.53 -2.72
CA LEU A 186 -14.10 7.56 -3.01
C LEU A 186 -15.43 7.96 -2.38
N PHE A 187 -15.39 8.39 -1.12
CA PHE A 187 -16.61 8.85 -0.43
C PHE A 187 -17.26 10.05 -1.12
N ARG A 188 -16.46 10.99 -1.65
CA ARG A 188 -16.95 12.18 -2.36
C ARG A 188 -17.38 11.89 -3.79
N ASN A 189 -16.69 10.98 -4.48
CA ASN A 189 -17.01 10.62 -5.85
C ASN A 189 -18.41 9.99 -5.98
N GLY A 190 -18.85 9.26 -4.97
CA GLY A 190 -20.18 8.65 -4.91
C GLY A 190 -20.31 7.29 -5.60
N THR A 191 -19.56 7.01 -6.67
CA THR A 191 -19.70 5.78 -7.48
C THR A 191 -19.42 4.52 -6.67
N LEU A 192 -18.35 4.49 -5.87
CA LEU A 192 -17.98 3.36 -5.03
C LEU A 192 -18.24 3.60 -3.54
N ARG A 193 -19.04 4.63 -3.23
CA ARG A 193 -19.33 5.00 -1.84
C ARG A 193 -20.01 3.88 -1.06
N GLN A 194 -20.89 3.14 -1.71
CA GLN A 194 -21.62 2.03 -1.08
C GLN A 194 -20.73 0.83 -0.81
N ASN A 195 -19.70 0.65 -1.66
CA ASN A 195 -18.73 -0.43 -1.51
C ASN A 195 -17.72 -0.15 -0.38
N LEU A 196 -17.33 1.10 -0.18
CA LEU A 196 -16.31 1.46 0.82
C LEU A 196 -16.84 1.23 2.25
N LYS A 197 -16.30 0.22 2.93
CA LYS A 197 -16.67 -0.16 4.31
C LYS A 197 -15.64 0.23 5.35
N GLY A 198 -14.37 0.37 4.95
CA GLY A 198 -13.35 0.73 5.91
C GLY A 198 -12.01 1.03 5.29
N LEU A 199 -11.11 1.47 6.15
CA LEU A 199 -9.71 1.70 5.84
C LEU A 199 -8.83 1.14 6.95
N ALA A 200 -7.60 0.72 6.61
CA ALA A 200 -6.60 0.30 7.58
C ALA A 200 -5.21 0.79 7.17
N ILE A 201 -4.44 1.22 8.15
CA ILE A 201 -3.10 1.78 7.95
C ILE A 201 -2.14 1.08 8.90
N GLY A 202 -1.15 0.39 8.34
CA GLY A 202 -0.05 -0.21 9.08
C GLY A 202 1.12 0.76 9.21
N ASN A 203 1.58 1.03 10.43
CA ASN A 203 2.77 1.87 10.68
C ASN A 203 2.80 3.17 9.86
N GLY A 204 1.65 3.87 9.80
CA GLY A 204 1.43 4.97 8.88
C GLY A 204 2.09 6.27 9.30
N LEU A 205 2.63 6.98 8.31
CA LEU A 205 3.02 8.37 8.45
C LEU A 205 1.80 9.23 8.11
N THR A 206 1.06 9.67 9.14
CA THR A 206 -0.22 10.38 8.95
C THR A 206 -0.12 11.85 9.36
N ASP A 207 0.44 12.11 10.54
CA ASP A 207 0.73 13.45 11.05
C ASP A 207 2.15 13.44 11.66
N PRO A 208 3.16 13.79 10.88
CA PRO A 208 4.55 13.74 11.33
C PRO A 208 4.81 14.62 12.56
N GLU A 209 4.17 15.78 12.68
CA GLU A 209 4.36 16.69 13.81
C GLU A 209 3.92 16.02 15.12
N ILE A 210 2.74 15.40 15.12
CA ILE A 210 2.22 14.72 16.31
C ILE A 210 3.02 13.44 16.58
N GLN A 211 3.28 12.65 15.53
CA GLN A 211 3.97 11.36 15.67
C GLN A 211 5.39 11.52 16.22
N PHE A 212 6.19 12.42 15.64
CA PHE A 212 7.57 12.64 16.09
C PHE A 212 7.64 13.29 17.47
N SER A 213 6.73 14.22 17.79
CA SER A 213 6.67 14.77 19.15
C SER A 213 6.30 13.73 20.21
N SER A 214 5.52 12.73 19.85
CA SER A 214 5.15 11.62 20.74
C SER A 214 6.30 10.64 20.95
N VAL A 215 7.07 10.34 19.90
CA VAL A 215 8.30 9.54 20.01
C VAL A 215 9.33 10.21 20.90
N TRP A 216 9.53 11.52 20.73
CA TRP A 216 10.43 12.30 21.58
C TRP A 216 10.07 12.21 23.06
N LYS A 217 8.79 12.41 23.41
CA LYS A 217 8.31 12.30 24.79
C LYS A 217 8.53 10.91 25.37
N SER A 218 8.31 9.87 24.58
CA SER A 218 8.50 8.48 24.99
C SER A 218 9.97 8.15 25.24
N THR A 219 10.87 8.57 24.35
CA THR A 219 12.31 8.31 24.50
C THR A 219 12.93 9.10 25.64
N SER A 220 12.51 10.34 25.86
CA SER A 220 12.96 11.15 26.99
C SER A 220 12.53 10.56 28.33
N ALA A 221 11.31 9.99 28.42
CA ALA A 221 10.81 9.33 29.62
C ALA A 221 11.55 8.01 29.92
N SER A 222 12.09 7.34 28.91
CA SER A 222 12.85 6.10 29.05
C SER A 222 14.36 6.31 29.34
N GLY A 223 14.84 7.55 29.47
CA GLY A 223 16.26 7.84 29.71
C GLY A 223 17.17 7.59 28.50
N ALA A 224 16.62 7.46 27.29
CA ALA A 224 17.40 7.37 26.09
C ALA A 224 18.16 8.68 25.79
N PRO A 225 19.40 8.63 25.25
CA PRO A 225 20.18 9.84 25.01
C PRO A 225 19.50 10.78 24.02
N ASP A 226 19.61 12.07 24.29
CA ASP A 226 19.11 13.16 23.46
C ASP A 226 19.72 13.10 22.05
N ASN A 227 18.91 12.75 21.06
CA ASN A 227 19.30 12.85 19.66
C ASN A 227 18.80 14.19 19.09
N SER A 228 19.60 15.23 19.26
CA SER A 228 19.37 16.57 18.68
C SER A 228 19.21 16.62 17.17
N SER A 229 19.41 15.51 16.47
CA SER A 229 19.24 15.37 15.02
C SER A 229 17.77 15.32 14.53
N LEU A 230 16.79 15.23 15.43
CA LEU A 230 15.37 15.25 15.05
C LEU A 230 14.83 16.67 14.75
N SER A 231 15.59 17.73 15.05
CA SER A 231 15.21 19.11 14.74
C SER A 231 15.11 19.42 13.25
N HIS A 232 15.70 18.58 12.38
CA HIS A 232 15.66 18.74 10.93
C HIS A 232 14.38 18.19 10.27
N PHE A 233 13.55 17.40 10.98
CA PHE A 233 12.29 16.88 10.44
C PHE A 233 11.09 17.81 10.65
N SER A 234 11.23 18.85 11.44
CA SER A 234 10.16 19.82 11.74
C SER A 234 9.74 20.70 10.54
N ALA A 235 10.44 20.60 9.41
CA ALA A 235 10.18 21.41 8.21
C ALA A 235 9.32 20.72 7.16
N MET A 236 8.86 19.49 7.37
CA MET A 236 7.93 18.85 6.45
C MET A 236 6.52 19.36 6.68
N THR A 237 6.08 20.15 5.74
CA THR A 237 4.86 20.93 5.66
C THR A 237 3.60 20.19 6.10
N ARG A 238 2.80 20.83 6.97
CA ARG A 238 1.43 20.43 7.31
C ARG A 238 0.57 20.28 6.05
N PRO A 239 -0.04 19.14 5.77
CA PRO A 239 -1.06 19.07 4.74
C PRO A 239 -2.30 19.86 5.23
N SER A 240 -2.58 20.98 4.61
CA SER A 240 -3.65 21.92 4.98
C SER A 240 -5.08 21.37 4.93
N TRP A 241 -5.26 20.13 4.48
CA TRP A 241 -6.57 19.48 4.30
C TRP A 241 -6.98 18.53 5.45
N LEU A 242 -6.02 18.03 6.26
CA LEU A 242 -6.34 17.14 7.38
C LEU A 242 -7.21 17.83 8.44
N GLY A 243 -7.04 19.12 8.67
CA GLY A 243 -7.77 19.87 9.68
C GLY A 243 -9.27 20.07 9.43
N ARG A 244 -9.76 19.81 8.21
CA ARG A 244 -11.19 19.93 7.87
C ARG A 244 -11.92 18.60 7.78
N ALA A 245 -11.25 17.51 7.41
CA ALA A 245 -11.90 16.20 7.25
C ALA A 245 -12.25 15.53 8.59
N VAL A 246 -11.44 15.75 9.62
CA VAL A 246 -11.60 15.10 10.94
C VAL A 246 -12.71 15.75 11.79
N ARG A 247 -13.10 17.00 11.50
CA ARG A 247 -14.10 17.72 12.32
C ARG A 247 -15.55 17.41 12.01
N ASN A 248 -15.87 16.77 10.89
CA ASN A 248 -17.25 16.62 10.44
C ASN A 248 -17.83 15.20 10.34
N HIS A 249 -17.10 14.16 10.75
CA HIS A 249 -17.67 12.81 10.70
C HIS A 249 -17.34 11.98 11.95
N ARG A 250 -18.35 11.76 12.80
CA ARG A 250 -18.43 10.62 13.70
C ARG A 250 -18.70 9.35 12.88
N ALA A 251 -17.68 8.85 12.17
CA ALA A 251 -17.67 7.52 11.61
C ALA A 251 -16.52 6.76 12.30
N GLY A 252 -16.85 5.62 12.90
CA GLY A 252 -15.93 4.89 13.76
C GLY A 252 -14.64 4.50 13.04
N VAL A 253 -13.54 5.08 13.46
CA VAL A 253 -12.20 4.66 13.10
C VAL A 253 -11.84 3.52 14.04
N ALA A 254 -11.96 2.29 13.59
CA ALA A 254 -11.41 1.14 14.32
C ALA A 254 -9.90 1.08 14.05
N SER A 255 -9.10 1.52 15.01
CA SER A 255 -7.66 1.24 15.03
C SER A 255 -7.46 -0.22 15.45
N MET A 256 -7.19 -1.11 14.50
CA MET A 256 -6.72 -2.45 14.82
C MET A 256 -5.24 -2.41 15.16
N ALA A 257 -4.91 -2.35 16.44
CA ALA A 257 -3.58 -2.65 16.93
C ALA A 257 -3.37 -4.16 16.89
N TRP A 258 -2.48 -4.65 16.03
CA TRP A 258 -2.05 -6.04 16.04
C TRP A 258 -1.18 -6.28 17.28
N ARG A 259 -1.69 -7.06 18.23
CA ARG A 259 -0.84 -7.67 19.25
C ARG A 259 -0.15 -8.88 18.63
N THR A 260 1.16 -8.81 18.49
CA THR A 260 1.99 -10.00 18.30
C THR A 260 2.00 -10.78 19.60
N THR A 261 1.25 -11.87 19.70
CA THR A 261 1.49 -12.90 20.70
C THR A 261 2.64 -13.77 20.23
N ARG A 262 3.59 -13.97 21.13
CA ARG A 262 4.80 -14.79 20.98
C ARG A 262 4.46 -16.25 20.69
#